data_d6450b89b036439e3ce20bff60f792e7
#
_entry.id   d6450b89b036439e3ce20bff60f792e7
#
_cell.length_a   1.000
_cell.length_b   1.000
_cell.length_c   1.000
_cell.angle_alpha   90.00
_cell.angle_beta   90.00
_cell.angle_gamma   90.00
#
_symmetry.space_group_name_H-M   'P 1'
#
loop_
_entity.id
_entity.type
_entity.pdbx_description
1 polymer ?
#
loop_
_entity_poly.entity_id
_entity_poly.type
_entity_poly.pdbx_seq_one_letter_code
_entity_poly.pdbx_strand_id
1 'polypeptide(L)'
;MFMKILAYVLFAFSALLASCHRAPIVVNADEIAATKQLNEKYHDLIVGHWHHFSQTELTEVTQEFVFKTDGTYTGHILYRSRKQVMVGGKPVLTDWTKQIDEDLEGQWELMYSKSQSRNLLHLNSKSHFIGVRVIEFFDANQSKLIIESPLAIESGRIEFTRK
;
A
#
# COMPACT_ATOMS: atom_id res chain seq x y z
N MET A 1 43.07 27.37 -34.16
CA MET A 1 43.26 26.38 -33.08
C MET A 1 42.01 26.19 -32.25
N PHE A 2 41.21 27.18 -32.00
CA PHE A 2 39.98 27.12 -31.17
C PHE A 2 38.83 26.27 -31.78
N MET A 3 38.69 26.18 -33.09
CA MET A 3 37.58 25.43 -33.73
C MET A 3 37.68 23.92 -33.60
N LYS A 4 38.91 23.37 -33.46
CA LYS A 4 39.10 21.89 -33.27
C LYS A 4 38.73 21.42 -31.86
N ILE A 5 38.90 22.26 -30.83
CA ILE A 5 38.60 21.95 -29.43
C ILE A 5 37.07 21.92 -29.24
N LEU A 6 36.33 22.80 -29.89
CA LEU A 6 34.86 22.84 -29.78
C LEU A 6 34.18 21.59 -30.35
N ALA A 7 34.75 21.02 -31.42
CA ALA A 7 34.23 19.79 -32.05
C ALA A 7 34.42 18.56 -31.14
N TYR A 8 35.50 18.48 -30.38
CA TYR A 8 35.75 17.36 -29.43
C TYR A 8 34.86 17.44 -28.19
N VAL A 9 34.55 18.65 -27.71
CA VAL A 9 33.65 18.82 -26.55
C VAL A 9 32.20 18.47 -26.91
N LEU A 10 31.75 18.82 -28.13
CA LEU A 10 30.41 18.44 -28.60
C LEU A 10 30.27 16.93 -28.85
N PHE A 11 31.36 16.26 -29.30
CA PHE A 11 31.33 14.80 -29.52
C PHE A 11 31.37 14.02 -28.18
N ALA A 12 32.07 14.53 -27.16
CA ALA A 12 32.08 13.93 -25.84
C ALA A 12 30.73 14.09 -25.12
N PHE A 13 30.02 15.19 -25.34
CA PHE A 13 28.69 15.41 -24.74
C PHE A 13 27.59 14.56 -25.37
N SER A 14 27.68 14.28 -26.70
CA SER A 14 26.74 13.37 -27.36
C SER A 14 26.93 11.90 -26.99
N ALA A 15 28.17 11.48 -26.62
CA ALA A 15 28.43 10.13 -26.14
C ALA A 15 27.90 9.88 -24.71
N LEU A 16 27.81 10.92 -23.87
CA LEU A 16 27.25 10.83 -22.50
C LEU A 16 25.71 10.74 -22.49
N LEU A 17 25.04 11.24 -23.51
CA LEU A 17 23.58 11.14 -23.63
C LEU A 17 23.07 9.79 -24.17
N ALA A 18 23.96 8.98 -24.75
CA ALA A 18 23.60 7.68 -25.32
C ALA A 18 23.68 6.53 -24.30
N SER A 19 24.12 6.75 -23.06
CA SER A 19 24.30 5.68 -22.07
C SER A 19 23.16 5.54 -21.06
N CYS A 20 22.04 6.24 -21.23
CA CYS A 20 20.81 5.88 -20.52
C CYS A 20 20.09 4.73 -21.26
N HIS A 21 20.79 3.64 -21.51
CA HIS A 21 20.11 2.37 -21.75
C HIS A 21 19.53 1.94 -20.40
N ARG A 22 18.23 2.20 -20.21
CA ARG A 22 17.47 1.46 -19.21
C ARG A 22 17.72 0.00 -19.52
N ALA A 23 18.38 -0.70 -18.59
CA ALA A 23 18.48 -2.15 -18.68
C ALA A 23 17.07 -2.67 -18.98
N PRO A 24 16.89 -3.56 -19.96
CA PRO A 24 15.58 -4.13 -20.23
C PRO A 24 15.08 -4.69 -18.91
N ILE A 25 13.86 -4.32 -18.51
CA ILE A 25 13.20 -4.91 -17.36
C ILE A 25 13.08 -6.40 -17.71
N VAL A 26 13.94 -7.22 -17.13
CA VAL A 26 13.87 -8.68 -17.28
C VAL A 26 12.64 -9.09 -16.49
N VAL A 27 11.51 -9.16 -17.18
CA VAL A 27 10.27 -9.66 -16.59
C VAL A 27 10.48 -11.15 -16.34
N ASN A 28 10.51 -11.54 -15.08
CA ASN A 28 10.73 -12.93 -14.70
C ASN A 28 9.48 -13.77 -15.05
N ALA A 29 9.61 -14.70 -15.99
CA ALA A 29 8.50 -15.54 -16.43
C ALA A 29 7.85 -16.31 -15.25
N ASP A 30 8.64 -16.70 -14.24
CA ASP A 30 8.13 -17.38 -13.04
C ASP A 30 7.26 -16.45 -12.18
N GLU A 31 7.63 -15.14 -12.07
CA GLU A 31 6.82 -14.15 -11.34
C GLU A 31 5.48 -13.91 -12.03
N ILE A 32 5.47 -13.85 -13.37
CA ILE A 32 4.24 -13.70 -14.13
C ILE A 32 3.33 -14.92 -13.91
N ALA A 33 3.87 -16.12 -14.01
CA ALA A 33 3.11 -17.35 -13.80
C ALA A 33 2.56 -17.44 -12.37
N ALA A 34 3.38 -17.13 -11.37
CA ALA A 34 2.97 -17.14 -9.96
C ALA A 34 1.92 -16.03 -9.67
N THR A 35 2.08 -14.82 -10.23
CA THR A 35 1.10 -13.74 -10.12
C THR A 35 -0.24 -14.14 -10.74
N LYS A 36 -0.22 -14.81 -11.91
CA LYS A 36 -1.43 -15.32 -12.55
C LYS A 36 -2.15 -16.34 -11.66
N GLN A 37 -1.44 -17.34 -11.14
CA GLN A 37 -2.00 -18.33 -10.22
C GLN A 37 -2.56 -17.69 -8.94
N LEU A 38 -1.88 -16.69 -8.40
CA LEU A 38 -2.33 -15.93 -7.24
C LEU A 38 -3.67 -15.23 -7.52
N ASN A 39 -3.78 -14.55 -8.67
CA ASN A 39 -5.03 -13.89 -9.08
C ASN A 39 -6.15 -14.89 -9.36
N GLU A 40 -5.88 -16.00 -10.07
CA GLU A 40 -6.87 -17.07 -10.30
C GLU A 40 -7.44 -17.63 -9.00
N LYS A 41 -6.65 -17.69 -7.95
CA LYS A 41 -7.06 -18.21 -6.64
C LYS A 41 -7.79 -17.18 -5.78
N TYR A 42 -7.33 -15.93 -5.76
CA TYR A 42 -7.73 -14.98 -4.71
C TYR A 42 -8.48 -13.74 -5.21
N HIS A 43 -8.43 -13.40 -6.51
CA HIS A 43 -9.04 -12.16 -7.02
C HIS A 43 -10.51 -12.05 -6.59
N ASP A 44 -11.32 -13.07 -6.86
CA ASP A 44 -12.75 -13.04 -6.55
C ASP A 44 -13.04 -13.14 -5.03
N LEU A 45 -12.08 -13.67 -4.26
CA LEU A 45 -12.18 -13.71 -2.80
C LEU A 45 -11.90 -12.34 -2.17
N ILE A 46 -11.05 -11.52 -2.80
CA ILE A 46 -10.75 -10.16 -2.32
C ILE A 46 -11.86 -9.19 -2.70
N VAL A 47 -12.48 -9.36 -3.87
CA VAL A 47 -13.60 -8.50 -4.29
C VAL A 47 -14.72 -8.53 -3.27
N GLY A 48 -15.10 -7.35 -2.77
CA GLY A 48 -16.16 -7.20 -1.76
C GLY A 48 -15.90 -6.08 -0.77
N HIS A 49 -16.75 -6.00 0.24
CA HIS A 49 -16.69 -4.99 1.29
C HIS A 49 -16.03 -5.57 2.54
N TRP A 50 -14.98 -4.92 3.00
CA TRP A 50 -14.12 -5.36 4.09
C TRP A 50 -14.03 -4.31 5.18
N HIS A 51 -14.04 -4.76 6.43
CA HIS A 51 -13.99 -3.90 7.61
C HIS A 51 -12.97 -4.44 8.61
N HIS A 52 -12.12 -3.55 9.10
CA HIS A 52 -11.23 -3.78 10.23
C HIS A 52 -11.49 -2.74 11.31
N PHE A 53 -11.50 -3.19 12.55
CA PHE A 53 -11.59 -2.33 13.72
C PHE A 53 -10.60 -2.80 14.78
N SER A 54 -9.81 -1.86 15.28
CA SER A 54 -8.95 -2.09 16.43
C SER A 54 -9.09 -0.95 17.43
N GLN A 55 -8.97 -1.28 18.70
CA GLN A 55 -9.06 -0.30 19.77
C GLN A 55 -8.10 -0.66 20.90
N THR A 56 -7.36 0.34 21.36
CA THR A 56 -6.59 0.31 22.61
C THR A 56 -7.17 1.31 23.59
N GLU A 57 -6.54 1.45 24.76
CA GLU A 57 -6.93 2.50 25.69
C GLU A 57 -6.79 3.91 25.11
N LEU A 58 -5.81 4.15 24.25
CA LEU A 58 -5.47 5.49 23.74
C LEU A 58 -5.76 5.70 22.24
N THR A 59 -6.02 4.65 21.49
CA THR A 59 -6.21 4.70 20.04
C THR A 59 -7.39 3.87 19.59
N GLU A 60 -8.06 4.32 18.54
CA GLU A 60 -9.11 3.59 17.83
C GLU A 60 -8.91 3.78 16.32
N VAL A 61 -8.90 2.66 15.60
CA VAL A 61 -8.73 2.62 14.15
C VAL A 61 -9.89 1.86 13.52
N THR A 62 -10.52 2.46 12.54
CA THR A 62 -11.46 1.79 11.64
C THR A 62 -10.95 1.91 10.21
N GLN A 63 -10.90 0.81 9.49
CA GLN A 63 -10.54 0.76 8.08
C GLN A 63 -11.61 0.02 7.31
N GLU A 64 -12.11 0.62 6.26
CA GLU A 64 -13.08 0.00 5.35
C GLU A 64 -12.53 0.04 3.92
N PHE A 65 -12.68 -1.06 3.20
CA PHE A 65 -12.33 -1.17 1.78
C PHE A 65 -13.44 -1.88 1.01
N VAL A 66 -13.74 -1.36 -0.16
CA VAL A 66 -14.61 -2.01 -1.14
C VAL A 66 -13.79 -2.26 -2.39
N PHE A 67 -13.27 -3.47 -2.55
CA PHE A 67 -12.54 -3.91 -3.73
C PHE A 67 -13.51 -4.35 -4.82
N LYS A 68 -13.29 -3.87 -6.05
CA LYS A 68 -14.13 -4.15 -7.21
C LYS A 68 -13.41 -5.04 -8.21
N THR A 69 -14.17 -5.74 -9.03
CA THR A 69 -13.66 -6.66 -10.07
C THR A 69 -12.85 -5.97 -11.17
N ASP A 70 -13.02 -4.68 -11.35
CA ASP A 70 -12.30 -3.86 -12.34
C ASP A 70 -10.92 -3.41 -11.85
N GLY A 71 -10.46 -3.87 -10.68
CA GLY A 71 -9.19 -3.48 -10.09
C GLY A 71 -9.22 -2.12 -9.40
N THR A 72 -10.41 -1.50 -9.26
CA THR A 72 -10.56 -0.27 -8.46
C THR A 72 -10.99 -0.59 -7.04
N TYR A 73 -10.74 0.33 -6.11
CA TYR A 73 -11.29 0.28 -4.78
C TYR A 73 -11.73 1.63 -4.28
N THR A 74 -12.67 1.62 -3.34
CA THR A 74 -13.02 2.75 -2.47
C THR A 74 -12.90 2.32 -1.02
N GLY A 75 -12.82 3.26 -0.10
CA GLY A 75 -12.74 2.92 1.31
C GLY A 75 -12.86 4.15 2.20
N HIS A 76 -12.72 3.91 3.48
CA HIS A 76 -12.73 4.95 4.50
C HIS A 76 -11.77 4.58 5.63
N ILE A 77 -11.03 5.57 6.14
CA ILE A 77 -10.18 5.43 7.31
C ILE A 77 -10.62 6.44 8.36
N LEU A 78 -10.87 5.94 9.57
CA LEU A 78 -11.06 6.75 10.75
C LEU A 78 -10.02 6.35 11.80
N TYR A 79 -9.18 7.30 12.18
CA TYR A 79 -8.27 7.15 13.32
C TYR A 79 -8.58 8.20 14.36
N ARG A 80 -8.83 7.74 15.59
CA ARG A 80 -9.03 8.58 16.76
C ARG A 80 -7.99 8.26 17.84
N SER A 81 -7.59 9.28 18.56
CA SER A 81 -6.73 9.12 19.72
C SER A 81 -7.22 9.94 20.90
N ARG A 82 -6.82 9.55 22.10
CA ARG A 82 -7.00 10.34 23.33
C ARG A 82 -5.73 10.28 24.16
N LYS A 83 -5.63 11.19 25.10
CA LYS A 83 -4.46 11.31 25.98
C LYS A 83 -4.86 10.99 27.42
N GLN A 84 -3.90 10.53 28.19
CA GLN A 84 -3.99 10.49 29.64
C GLN A 84 -3.40 11.77 30.21
N VAL A 85 -4.17 12.47 31.02
CA VAL A 85 -3.77 13.71 31.71
C VAL A 85 -3.92 13.56 33.21
N MET A 86 -3.17 14.33 34.00
CA MET A 86 -3.26 14.32 35.46
C MET A 86 -4.21 15.42 35.90
N VAL A 87 -5.28 15.05 36.59
CA VAL A 87 -6.25 15.98 37.21
C VAL A 87 -6.33 15.70 38.68
N GLY A 88 -5.92 16.65 39.51
CA GLY A 88 -5.91 16.48 40.96
C GLY A 88 -5.02 15.31 41.45
N GLY A 89 -3.91 15.03 40.73
CA GLY A 89 -2.99 13.92 41.04
C GLY A 89 -3.47 12.54 40.59
N LYS A 90 -4.59 12.45 39.87
CA LYS A 90 -5.12 11.19 39.33
C LYS A 90 -5.07 11.20 37.81
N PRO A 91 -4.74 10.05 37.15
CA PRO A 91 -4.80 9.94 35.71
C PRO A 91 -6.25 9.94 35.23
N VAL A 92 -6.55 10.78 34.23
CA VAL A 92 -7.85 10.87 33.58
C VAL A 92 -7.64 10.84 32.06
N LEU A 93 -8.49 10.09 31.35
CA LEU A 93 -8.46 10.08 29.89
C LEU A 93 -9.25 11.26 29.35
N THR A 94 -8.69 11.90 28.31
CA THR A 94 -9.41 12.95 27.56
C THR A 94 -10.48 12.34 26.66
N ASP A 95 -11.33 13.17 26.09
CA ASP A 95 -12.23 12.73 25.01
C ASP A 95 -11.45 12.29 23.76
N TRP A 96 -12.10 11.47 22.95
CA TRP A 96 -11.57 11.04 21.65
C TRP A 96 -11.45 12.21 20.67
N THR A 97 -10.28 12.36 20.06
CA THR A 97 -10.01 13.35 19.03
C THR A 97 -9.74 12.66 17.70
N LYS A 98 -10.44 13.05 16.66
CA LYS A 98 -10.16 12.58 15.30
C LYS A 98 -8.79 13.06 14.83
N GLN A 99 -7.96 12.16 14.36
CA GLN A 99 -6.65 12.43 13.79
C GLN A 99 -6.67 12.25 12.27
N ILE A 100 -7.42 11.24 11.78
CA ILE A 100 -7.65 10.94 10.37
C ILE A 100 -9.14 10.65 10.22
N ASP A 101 -9.76 11.19 9.18
CA ASP A 101 -11.14 10.94 8.78
C ASP A 101 -11.19 11.17 7.27
N GLU A 102 -10.93 10.14 6.47
CA GLU A 102 -10.64 10.28 5.04
C GLU A 102 -11.26 9.16 4.21
N ASP A 103 -11.92 9.57 3.13
CA ASP A 103 -12.38 8.64 2.09
C ASP A 103 -11.23 8.28 1.15
N LEU A 104 -11.20 7.04 0.72
CA LEU A 104 -10.18 6.47 -0.14
C LEU A 104 -10.76 6.12 -1.50
N GLU A 105 -9.98 6.35 -2.54
CA GLU A 105 -10.20 5.79 -3.87
C GLU A 105 -8.88 5.45 -4.54
N GLY A 106 -8.87 4.42 -5.35
CA GLY A 106 -7.64 4.00 -6.02
C GLY A 106 -7.78 2.73 -6.84
N GLN A 107 -6.62 2.17 -7.15
CA GLN A 107 -6.49 0.89 -7.85
C GLN A 107 -5.79 -0.13 -6.96
N TRP A 108 -6.11 -1.40 -7.16
CA TRP A 108 -5.49 -2.51 -6.45
C TRP A 108 -5.12 -3.63 -7.42
N GLU A 109 -4.07 -4.33 -7.09
CA GLU A 109 -3.66 -5.54 -7.80
C GLU A 109 -2.94 -6.50 -6.86
N LEU A 110 -3.06 -7.81 -7.16
CA LEU A 110 -2.26 -8.84 -6.52
C LEU A 110 -1.04 -9.16 -7.38
N MET A 111 0.11 -9.31 -6.76
CA MET A 111 1.35 -9.71 -7.42
C MET A 111 2.17 -10.65 -6.54
N TYR A 112 2.98 -11.48 -7.18
CA TYR A 112 3.99 -12.27 -6.49
C TYR A 112 5.36 -11.64 -6.70
N SER A 113 6.13 -11.47 -5.63
CA SER A 113 7.53 -11.03 -5.70
C SER A 113 8.47 -12.20 -5.44
N LYS A 114 9.22 -12.60 -6.46
CA LYS A 114 10.22 -13.67 -6.36
C LYS A 114 11.40 -13.25 -5.48
N SER A 115 11.82 -11.99 -5.56
CA SER A 115 12.93 -11.45 -4.77
C SER A 115 12.65 -11.47 -3.27
N GLN A 116 11.38 -11.30 -2.87
CA GLN A 116 10.93 -11.34 -1.48
C GLN A 116 10.29 -12.68 -1.10
N SER A 117 10.01 -13.56 -2.09
CA SER A 117 9.25 -14.80 -1.91
C SER A 117 7.90 -14.59 -1.22
N ARG A 118 7.18 -13.52 -1.62
CA ARG A 118 5.93 -13.09 -0.97
C ARG A 118 4.83 -12.76 -1.96
N ASN A 119 3.59 -12.99 -1.52
CA ASN A 119 2.41 -12.45 -2.17
C ASN A 119 2.20 -11.02 -1.69
N LEU A 120 1.91 -10.12 -2.60
CA LEU A 120 1.80 -8.70 -2.34
C LEU A 120 0.43 -8.19 -2.81
N LEU A 121 -0.16 -7.28 -2.04
CA LEU A 121 -1.27 -6.44 -2.45
C LEU A 121 -0.73 -5.03 -2.69
N HIS A 122 -0.83 -4.58 -3.93
CA HIS A 122 -0.46 -3.23 -4.32
C HIS A 122 -1.72 -2.35 -4.26
N LEU A 123 -1.66 -1.28 -3.48
CA LEU A 123 -2.69 -0.25 -3.36
C LEU A 123 -2.10 1.05 -3.91
N ASN A 124 -2.74 1.60 -4.94
CA ASN A 124 -2.38 2.91 -5.49
C ASN A 124 -3.54 3.88 -5.24
N SER A 125 -3.42 4.66 -4.17
CA SER A 125 -4.44 5.61 -3.71
C SER A 125 -4.05 7.05 -4.02
N LYS A 126 -5.04 7.89 -4.23
CA LYS A 126 -4.87 9.35 -4.25
C LYS A 126 -4.75 9.94 -2.84
N SER A 127 -5.08 9.19 -1.80
CA SER A 127 -4.98 9.60 -0.41
C SER A 127 -3.53 9.87 0.00
N HIS A 128 -3.30 10.92 0.77
CA HIS A 128 -1.99 11.23 1.36
C HIS A 128 -1.56 10.23 2.44
N PHE A 129 -2.51 9.55 3.10
CA PHE A 129 -2.23 8.60 4.17
C PHE A 129 -1.88 7.21 3.65
N ILE A 130 -2.47 6.77 2.56
CA ILE A 130 -2.12 5.50 1.92
C ILE A 130 -1.11 5.73 0.79
N GLY A 131 -1.39 6.62 -0.16
CA GLY A 131 -0.55 6.85 -1.33
C GLY A 131 -0.36 5.55 -2.12
N VAL A 132 0.88 5.29 -2.52
CA VAL A 132 1.27 4.00 -3.12
C VAL A 132 1.81 3.09 -2.03
N ARG A 133 1.15 1.96 -1.78
CA ARG A 133 1.56 0.93 -0.82
C ARG A 133 1.69 -0.42 -1.50
N VAL A 134 2.76 -1.10 -1.17
CA VAL A 134 2.95 -2.52 -1.50
C VAL A 134 3.07 -3.24 -0.18
N ILE A 135 2.04 -3.99 0.18
CA ILE A 135 1.90 -4.66 1.47
C ILE A 135 1.84 -6.16 1.29
N GLU A 136 2.23 -6.93 2.31
CA GLU A 136 2.15 -8.37 2.25
C GLU A 136 0.70 -8.84 2.27
N PHE A 137 0.36 -9.72 1.33
CA PHE A 137 -0.91 -10.43 1.29
C PHE A 137 -0.70 -11.84 1.85
N PHE A 138 -1.43 -12.19 2.89
CA PHE A 138 -1.29 -13.49 3.54
C PHE A 138 -2.35 -14.48 3.09
N ASP A 139 -3.64 -14.10 3.13
CA ASP A 139 -4.75 -14.99 2.78
C ASP A 139 -6.07 -14.22 2.58
N ALA A 140 -7.00 -14.82 1.83
CA ALA A 140 -8.37 -14.38 1.75
C ALA A 140 -9.33 -15.58 1.60
N ASN A 141 -10.50 -15.47 2.21
CA ASN A 141 -11.62 -16.39 2.03
C ASN A 141 -12.94 -15.61 2.00
N GLN A 142 -14.08 -16.29 2.03
CA GLN A 142 -15.38 -15.63 1.93
C GLN A 142 -15.71 -14.71 3.12
N SER A 143 -15.06 -14.85 4.26
CA SER A 143 -15.35 -14.07 5.46
C SER A 143 -14.19 -13.22 5.97
N LYS A 144 -12.96 -13.50 5.52
CA LYS A 144 -11.74 -12.89 6.04
C LYS A 144 -10.78 -12.48 4.93
N LEU A 145 -10.16 -11.32 5.07
CA LEU A 145 -9.00 -10.86 4.30
C LEU A 145 -7.88 -10.54 5.28
N ILE A 146 -6.71 -11.12 5.06
CA ILE A 146 -5.56 -11.00 5.96
C ILE A 146 -4.40 -10.39 5.18
N ILE A 147 -4.01 -9.18 5.57
CA ILE A 147 -2.94 -8.39 4.94
C ILE A 147 -2.06 -7.74 6.00
N GLU A 148 -0.91 -7.25 5.60
CA GLU A 148 -0.16 -6.27 6.39
C GLU A 148 -0.95 -4.96 6.46
N SER A 149 -0.89 -4.24 7.59
CA SER A 149 -1.63 -2.98 7.72
C SER A 149 -1.16 -1.95 6.70
N PRO A 150 -2.07 -1.35 5.90
CA PRO A 150 -1.71 -0.26 4.99
C PRO A 150 -1.39 1.05 5.72
N LEU A 151 -1.76 1.16 7.01
CA LEU A 151 -1.55 2.35 7.83
C LEU A 151 -0.28 2.22 8.67
N ALA A 152 0.57 3.25 8.67
CA ALA A 152 1.77 3.29 9.50
C ALA A 152 1.49 3.33 11.01
N ILE A 153 0.26 3.67 11.43
CA ILE A 153 -0.16 3.72 12.84
C ILE A 153 -0.49 2.33 13.41
N GLU A 154 -0.73 1.34 12.56
CA GLU A 154 -0.86 -0.06 12.93
C GLU A 154 0.28 -0.83 12.27
N SER A 155 0.89 -1.73 12.96
CA SER A 155 1.99 -2.53 12.43
C SER A 155 1.63 -4.00 12.35
N GLY A 156 2.18 -4.67 11.34
CA GLY A 156 2.07 -6.11 11.17
C GLY A 156 0.76 -6.56 10.51
N ARG A 157 0.46 -7.81 10.76
CA ARG A 157 -0.65 -8.53 10.14
C ARG A 157 -1.98 -8.16 10.79
N ILE A 158 -2.94 -7.73 9.99
CA ILE A 158 -4.30 -7.42 10.42
C ILE A 158 -5.33 -8.24 9.65
N GLU A 159 -6.47 -8.47 10.29
CA GLU A 159 -7.60 -9.20 9.72
C GLU A 159 -8.76 -8.25 9.47
N PHE A 160 -9.28 -8.29 8.25
CA PHE A 160 -10.54 -7.68 7.88
C PHE A 160 -11.63 -8.74 7.83
N THR A 161 -12.82 -8.38 8.26
CA THR A 161 -14.03 -9.20 8.12
C THR A 161 -14.90 -8.68 6.99
N ARG A 162 -15.56 -9.58 6.26
CA ARG A 162 -16.49 -9.20 5.20
C ARG A 162 -17.78 -8.64 5.81
N LYS A 163 -18.27 -7.53 5.25
CA LYS A 163 -19.60 -6.95 5.54
C LYS A 163 -20.66 -7.48 4.63
#